data_d55ed94a1f276d2e929afc4808513d0f
#
_entry.id   d55ed94a1f276d2e929afc4808513d0f
#
_cell.length_a   1.000
_cell.length_b   1.000
_cell.length_c   1.000
_cell.angle_alpha   90.00
_cell.angle_beta   90.00
_cell.angle_gamma   90.00
#
_symmetry.space_group_name_H-M   'P 1'
#
loop_
_entity.id
_entity.type
_entity.pdbx_description
1 polymer ?
#
loop_
_entity_poly.entity_id
_entity_poly.type
_entity_poly.pdbx_seq_one_letter_code
_entity_poly.pdbx_strand_id
1 'polypeptide(L)'
;MKNKNFITSLSSIFSGKFAFFASLASILGLIILILKDDWAIKIALIFFCFMLIVFTSYLIYTLYRILDIRQVDHENRSTFVKYETSDGNKITYETYKLLQSKKPVLTEFDYNFKWTGSIFPEVTSDFQEVINVVDEKNPNSYDKAILKFKKPLYYNQNTVLHFKAILDDVDKQS
;
A
#
# COMPACT_ATOMS: atom_id res chain seq x y z
N MET A 1 -12.34 10.49 -12.84
CA MET A 1 -11.86 10.92 -11.52
C MET A 1 -10.69 10.11 -10.95
N LYS A 2 -10.38 8.89 -11.45
CA LYS A 2 -9.32 8.01 -10.93
C LYS A 2 -7.87 8.55 -11.03
N ASN A 3 -7.56 9.35 -12.06
CA ASN A 3 -6.18 9.80 -12.31
C ASN A 3 -5.67 10.93 -11.38
N LYS A 4 -6.57 11.71 -10.80
CA LYS A 4 -6.18 12.90 -10.02
C LYS A 4 -5.47 12.55 -8.69
N ASN A 5 -5.88 11.48 -8.04
CA ASN A 5 -5.33 11.08 -6.74
C ASN A 5 -4.00 10.34 -6.85
N PHE A 6 -3.80 9.60 -7.96
CA PHE A 6 -2.51 8.96 -8.24
C PHE A 6 -1.43 10.01 -8.51
N ILE A 7 -1.76 11.01 -9.34
CA ILE A 7 -0.86 12.12 -9.65
C ILE A 7 -0.54 12.95 -8.40
N THR A 8 -1.53 13.21 -7.52
CA THR A 8 -1.31 13.93 -6.25
C THR A 8 -0.45 13.13 -5.27
N SER A 9 -0.59 11.81 -5.21
CA SER A 9 0.26 10.97 -4.37
C SER A 9 1.70 10.92 -4.89
N LEU A 10 1.87 10.80 -6.20
CA LEU A 10 3.19 10.87 -6.85
C LEU A 10 3.82 12.27 -6.66
N SER A 11 3.04 13.33 -6.86
CA SER A 11 3.52 14.71 -6.70
C SER A 11 3.95 15.01 -5.27
N SER A 12 3.26 14.46 -4.25
CA SER A 12 3.65 14.67 -2.84
C SER A 12 4.97 13.96 -2.48
N ILE A 13 5.26 12.83 -3.11
CA ILE A 13 6.53 12.11 -2.91
C ILE A 13 7.69 12.87 -3.56
N PHE A 14 7.44 13.51 -4.70
CA PHE A 14 8.47 14.16 -5.49
C PHE A 14 8.56 15.68 -5.30
N SER A 15 7.50 16.36 -4.83
CA SER A 15 7.40 17.82 -4.87
C SER A 15 8.56 18.54 -4.16
N GLY A 16 8.91 18.13 -2.93
CA GLY A 16 9.99 18.78 -2.18
C GLY A 16 11.38 18.59 -2.79
N LYS A 17 11.63 17.40 -3.32
CA LYS A 17 12.92 17.06 -3.92
C LYS A 17 13.04 17.58 -5.35
N PHE A 18 11.94 17.58 -6.09
CA PHE A 18 11.89 18.18 -7.42
C PHE A 18 12.11 19.70 -7.37
N ALA A 19 11.50 20.39 -6.40
CA ALA A 19 11.72 21.82 -6.21
C ALA A 19 13.21 22.14 -5.91
N PHE A 20 13.87 21.31 -5.11
CA PHE A 20 15.31 21.47 -4.85
C PHE A 20 16.14 21.35 -6.12
N PHE A 21 15.93 20.31 -6.94
CA PHE A 21 16.66 20.13 -8.19
C PHE A 21 16.34 21.20 -9.23
N ALA A 22 15.08 21.64 -9.31
CA ALA A 22 14.70 22.76 -10.18
C ALA A 22 15.39 24.06 -9.79
N SER A 23 15.52 24.36 -8.49
CA SER A 23 16.24 25.51 -7.97
C SER A 23 17.72 25.45 -8.31
N LEU A 24 18.33 24.28 -8.18
CA LEU A 24 19.74 24.06 -8.49
C LEU A 24 20.02 24.24 -9.99
N ALA A 25 19.13 23.71 -10.85
CA ALA A 25 19.22 23.89 -12.31
C ALA A 25 19.08 25.38 -12.72
N SER A 26 18.22 26.13 -12.04
CA SER A 26 18.05 27.57 -12.28
C SER A 26 19.29 28.38 -11.90
N ILE A 27 19.92 28.04 -10.76
CA ILE A 27 21.17 28.68 -10.32
C ILE A 27 22.29 28.38 -11.32
N LEU A 28 22.42 27.14 -11.78
CA LEU A 28 23.39 26.74 -12.79
C LEU A 28 23.19 27.47 -14.12
N GLY A 29 21.93 27.63 -14.57
CA GLY A 29 21.57 28.39 -15.75
C GLY A 29 21.99 29.85 -15.65
N LEU A 30 21.81 30.48 -14.50
CA LEU A 30 22.29 31.85 -14.21
C LEU A 30 23.82 31.96 -14.26
N ILE A 31 24.53 30.99 -13.67
CA ILE A 31 26.00 30.95 -13.69
C ILE A 31 26.53 30.83 -15.13
N ILE A 32 25.94 29.97 -15.96
CA ILE A 32 26.28 29.80 -17.38
C ILE A 32 26.10 31.13 -18.14
N LEU A 33 25.04 31.86 -17.82
CA LEU A 33 24.70 33.11 -18.51
C LEU A 33 25.68 34.25 -18.18
N ILE A 34 26.30 34.21 -16.98
CA ILE A 34 27.28 35.20 -16.50
C ILE A 34 28.70 34.90 -17.03
N LEU A 35 29.01 33.61 -17.18
CA LEU A 35 30.33 33.17 -17.62
C LEU A 35 30.41 33.16 -19.16
N LYS A 36 31.01 34.19 -19.76
CA LYS A 36 31.23 34.30 -21.23
C LYS A 36 32.34 33.40 -21.77
N ASP A 37 32.99 32.64 -20.92
CA ASP A 37 34.16 31.85 -21.33
C ASP A 37 33.74 30.45 -21.78
N ASP A 38 34.13 30.02 -22.97
CA ASP A 38 33.81 28.73 -23.59
C ASP A 38 34.14 27.53 -22.67
N TRP A 39 35.19 27.66 -21.88
CA TRP A 39 35.61 26.62 -20.92
C TRP A 39 34.62 26.45 -19.76
N ALA A 40 34.14 27.57 -19.25
CA ALA A 40 33.16 27.60 -18.17
C ALA A 40 31.83 26.99 -18.60
N ILE A 41 31.41 27.22 -19.85
CA ILE A 41 30.19 26.61 -20.43
C ILE A 41 30.33 25.08 -20.51
N LYS A 42 31.48 24.58 -20.93
CA LYS A 42 31.77 23.15 -21.00
C LYS A 42 31.72 22.48 -19.62
N ILE A 43 32.35 23.08 -18.60
CA ILE A 43 32.30 22.57 -17.23
C ILE A 43 30.87 22.58 -16.69
N ALA A 44 30.11 23.64 -16.90
CA ALA A 44 28.72 23.75 -16.45
C ALA A 44 27.84 22.70 -17.13
N LEU A 45 28.02 22.41 -18.41
CA LEU A 45 27.34 21.35 -19.14
C LEU A 45 27.67 19.97 -18.58
N ILE A 46 28.91 19.66 -18.31
CA ILE A 46 29.35 18.40 -17.71
C ILE A 46 28.69 18.22 -16.33
N PHE A 47 28.72 19.27 -15.51
CA PHE A 47 28.08 19.24 -14.19
C PHE A 47 26.56 19.05 -14.29
N PHE A 48 25.88 19.70 -15.24
CA PHE A 48 24.45 19.55 -15.49
C PHE A 48 24.12 18.12 -15.92
N CYS A 49 24.90 17.53 -16.83
CA CYS A 49 24.73 16.13 -17.24
C CYS A 49 24.92 15.18 -16.05
N PHE A 50 25.92 15.41 -15.21
CA PHE A 50 26.14 14.62 -14.00
C PHE A 50 24.93 14.68 -13.04
N MET A 51 24.40 15.88 -12.80
CA MET A 51 23.21 16.07 -11.96
C MET A 51 21.97 15.39 -12.55
N LEU A 52 21.79 15.42 -13.87
CA LEU A 52 20.72 14.69 -14.55
C LEU A 52 20.84 13.17 -14.35
N ILE A 53 22.04 12.63 -14.47
CA ILE A 53 22.29 11.20 -14.23
C ILE A 53 21.94 10.82 -12.79
N VAL A 54 22.41 11.59 -11.81
CA VAL A 54 22.11 11.37 -10.39
C VAL A 54 20.60 11.45 -10.13
N PHE A 55 19.93 12.45 -10.69
CA PHE A 55 18.49 12.61 -10.54
C PHE A 55 17.70 11.45 -11.18
N THR A 56 18.08 11.06 -12.40
CA THR A 56 17.44 9.94 -13.10
C THR A 56 17.63 8.62 -12.35
N SER A 57 18.85 8.38 -11.86
CA SER A 57 19.16 7.20 -11.04
C SER A 57 18.35 7.18 -9.74
N TYR A 58 18.17 8.34 -9.10
CA TYR A 58 17.33 8.47 -7.92
C TYR A 58 15.85 8.21 -8.23
N LEU A 59 15.35 8.70 -9.38
CA LEU A 59 13.99 8.42 -9.84
C LEU A 59 13.77 6.93 -10.09
N ILE A 60 14.70 6.29 -10.82
CA ILE A 60 14.65 4.86 -11.11
C ILE A 60 14.66 4.06 -9.80
N TYR A 61 15.56 4.39 -8.87
CA TYR A 61 15.64 3.75 -7.56
C TYR A 61 14.33 3.90 -6.78
N THR A 62 13.72 5.09 -6.79
CA THR A 62 12.47 5.34 -6.07
C THR A 62 11.30 4.60 -6.71
N LEU A 63 11.22 4.61 -8.05
CA LEU A 63 10.22 3.83 -8.79
C LEU A 63 10.39 2.33 -8.54
N TYR A 64 11.61 1.84 -8.63
CA TYR A 64 11.94 0.46 -8.31
C TYR A 64 11.48 0.10 -6.90
N ARG A 65 11.74 0.93 -5.92
CA ARG A 65 11.34 0.72 -4.54
C ARG A 65 9.82 0.77 -4.31
N ILE A 66 9.08 1.54 -5.12
CA ILE A 66 7.62 1.65 -5.05
C ILE A 66 6.94 0.48 -5.78
N LEU A 67 7.46 0.11 -6.96
CA LEU A 67 6.78 -0.86 -7.84
C LEU A 67 7.08 -2.31 -7.49
N ASP A 68 8.29 -2.58 -6.88
CA ASP A 68 8.72 -3.89 -6.89
C ASP A 68 8.82 -4.62 -5.73
N ILE A 69 9.28 -4.12 -5.00
CA ILE A 69 10.26 -5.07 -4.54
C ILE A 69 10.03 -5.41 -3.13
N ARG A 70 9.17 -4.74 -2.50
CA ARG A 70 8.57 -5.27 -1.30
C ARG A 70 7.47 -6.22 -1.78
N GLN A 71 7.73 -7.50 -1.74
CA GLN A 71 6.75 -8.59 -1.93
C GLN A 71 5.53 -8.47 -0.97
N VAL A 72 5.37 -7.32 -0.35
CA VAL A 72 4.34 -7.02 0.64
C VAL A 72 3.49 -5.89 0.11
N ASP A 73 2.26 -6.22 -0.25
CA ASP A 73 1.27 -5.28 -0.78
C ASP A 73 0.87 -4.19 0.21
N HIS A 74 1.00 -4.48 1.49
CA HIS A 74 0.57 -3.63 2.60
C HIS A 74 1.44 -3.89 3.84
N GLU A 75 1.40 -2.95 4.76
CA GLU A 75 1.99 -3.08 6.09
C GLU A 75 0.87 -3.02 7.13
N ASN A 76 0.83 -4.01 8.01
CA ASN A 76 -0.09 -4.01 9.15
C ASN A 76 0.53 -3.20 10.28
N ARG A 77 -0.10 -2.09 10.66
CA ARG A 77 0.37 -1.17 11.71
C ARG A 77 -0.14 -1.54 13.08
N SER A 78 -1.38 -2.02 13.16
CA SER A 78 -1.99 -2.50 14.38
C SER A 78 -3.13 -3.45 14.07
N THR A 79 -3.41 -4.35 15.01
CA THR A 79 -4.53 -5.28 14.93
C THR A 79 -5.25 -5.27 16.28
N PHE A 80 -6.56 -5.10 16.21
CA PHE A 80 -7.47 -5.31 17.33
C PHE A 80 -8.35 -6.51 17.01
N VAL A 81 -8.47 -7.44 17.95
CA VAL A 81 -9.29 -8.66 17.82
C VAL A 81 -10.30 -8.68 18.94
N LYS A 82 -11.54 -8.96 18.59
CA LYS A 82 -12.64 -9.12 19.54
C LYS A 82 -13.28 -10.48 19.35
N TYR A 83 -13.46 -11.20 20.44
CA TYR A 83 -14.26 -12.41 20.51
C TYR A 83 -15.48 -12.16 21.38
N GLU A 84 -16.65 -12.55 20.91
CA GLU A 84 -17.88 -12.38 21.63
C GLU A 84 -18.75 -13.64 21.47
N THR A 85 -19.20 -14.18 22.59
CA THR A 85 -20.15 -15.29 22.62
C THR A 85 -21.21 -15.04 23.68
N SER A 86 -22.46 -15.36 23.37
CA SER A 86 -23.58 -15.22 24.31
C SER A 86 -24.01 -16.56 24.89
N ASP A 87 -23.83 -17.67 24.19
CA ASP A 87 -24.32 -18.98 24.51
C ASP A 87 -23.25 -20.10 24.51
N GLY A 88 -21.99 -19.73 24.16
CA GLY A 88 -20.92 -20.68 24.02
C GLY A 88 -20.96 -21.55 22.76
N ASN A 89 -22.01 -21.45 21.97
CA ASN A 89 -22.17 -22.23 20.74
C ASN A 89 -21.93 -21.38 19.48
N LYS A 90 -22.23 -20.08 19.58
CA LYS A 90 -21.94 -19.11 18.51
C LYS A 90 -20.89 -18.11 18.99
N ILE A 91 -19.86 -17.98 18.21
CA ILE A 91 -18.75 -17.05 18.46
C ILE A 91 -18.73 -16.01 17.36
N THR A 92 -18.79 -14.75 17.74
CA THR A 92 -18.51 -13.65 16.83
C THR A 92 -17.05 -13.28 16.95
N TYR A 93 -16.33 -13.45 15.86
CA TYR A 93 -14.93 -13.06 15.73
C TYR A 93 -14.85 -11.80 14.89
N GLU A 94 -14.33 -10.73 15.46
CA GLU A 94 -14.13 -9.46 14.78
C GLU A 94 -12.66 -9.05 14.81
N THR A 95 -12.16 -8.62 13.68
CA THR A 95 -10.79 -8.10 13.57
C THR A 95 -10.79 -6.75 12.87
N TYR A 96 -10.10 -5.81 13.49
CA TYR A 96 -9.82 -4.49 12.93
C TYR A 96 -8.30 -4.39 12.71
N LYS A 97 -7.88 -4.17 11.46
CA LYS A 97 -6.46 -3.99 11.11
C LYS A 97 -6.23 -2.61 10.53
N LEU A 98 -5.33 -1.85 11.12
CA LEU A 98 -4.85 -0.62 10.52
C LEU A 98 -3.80 -0.97 9.49
N LEU A 99 -4.14 -0.85 8.21
CA LEU A 99 -3.28 -1.17 7.08
C LEU A 99 -2.72 0.09 6.44
N GLN A 100 -1.47 0.02 6.01
CA GLN A 100 -0.85 1.01 5.14
C GLN A 100 -0.53 0.37 3.80
N SER A 101 -1.06 0.93 2.71
CA SER A 101 -0.76 0.45 1.35
C SER A 101 0.71 0.65 1.01
N LYS A 102 1.35 -0.37 0.47
CA LYS A 102 2.71 -0.32 -0.11
C LYS A 102 2.69 -0.49 -1.64
N LYS A 103 1.51 -0.71 -2.21
CA LYS A 103 1.29 -0.68 -3.67
C LYS A 103 0.91 0.72 -4.15
N PRO A 104 1.19 1.04 -5.43
CA PRO A 104 0.72 2.27 -6.05
C PRO A 104 -0.81 2.41 -5.98
N VAL A 105 -1.52 1.29 -6.17
CA VAL A 105 -2.97 1.19 -6.06
C VAL A 105 -3.33 -0.16 -5.46
N LEU A 106 -4.04 -0.15 -4.35
CA LEU A 106 -4.59 -1.34 -3.70
C LEU A 106 -6.11 -1.24 -3.69
N THR A 107 -6.80 -2.15 -4.36
CA THR A 107 -8.26 -2.16 -4.51
C THR A 107 -8.95 -3.19 -3.65
N GLU A 108 -8.24 -4.25 -3.29
CA GLU A 108 -8.75 -5.39 -2.55
C GLU A 108 -7.70 -5.94 -1.60
N PHE A 109 -8.14 -6.70 -0.64
CA PHE A 109 -7.31 -7.34 0.38
C PHE A 109 -7.73 -8.78 0.56
N ASP A 110 -6.77 -9.69 0.50
CA ASP A 110 -6.95 -11.10 0.79
C ASP A 110 -6.77 -11.34 2.30
N TYR A 111 -7.88 -11.59 2.99
CA TYR A 111 -7.86 -11.92 4.41
C TYR A 111 -7.81 -13.44 4.58
N ASN A 112 -6.67 -13.95 5.03
CA ASN A 112 -6.51 -15.36 5.33
C ASN A 112 -6.96 -15.64 6.75
N PHE A 113 -7.83 -16.65 6.92
CA PHE A 113 -8.30 -17.12 8.22
C PHE A 113 -8.33 -18.64 8.26
N LYS A 114 -8.41 -19.22 9.42
CA LYS A 114 -8.53 -20.67 9.59
C LYS A 114 -9.75 -20.95 10.45
N TRP A 115 -10.55 -21.89 9.99
CA TRP A 115 -11.73 -22.36 10.69
C TRP A 115 -11.71 -23.88 10.77
N THR A 116 -12.12 -24.43 11.92
CA THR A 116 -12.13 -25.88 12.19
C THR A 116 -13.52 -26.41 12.54
N GLY A 117 -14.57 -25.57 12.49
CA GLY A 117 -15.94 -25.97 12.76
C GLY A 117 -16.59 -26.76 11.62
N SER A 118 -17.76 -27.28 11.85
CA SER A 118 -18.53 -28.08 10.90
C SER A 118 -19.26 -27.25 9.84
N ILE A 119 -19.59 -26.00 10.15
CA ILE A 119 -20.29 -25.08 9.26
C ILE A 119 -19.34 -23.97 8.84
N PHE A 120 -19.25 -23.74 7.52
CA PHE A 120 -18.40 -22.67 6.99
C PHE A 120 -18.90 -21.31 7.49
N PRO A 121 -18.02 -20.42 7.99
CA PRO A 121 -18.41 -19.19 8.65
C PRO A 121 -19.01 -18.17 7.70
N GLU A 122 -20.05 -17.47 8.16
CA GLU A 122 -20.57 -16.29 7.49
C GLU A 122 -19.62 -15.11 7.73
N VAL A 123 -19.06 -14.58 6.64
CA VAL A 123 -18.10 -13.48 6.68
C VAL A 123 -18.76 -12.18 6.25
N THR A 124 -18.61 -11.14 7.06
CA THR A 124 -19.13 -9.79 6.79
C THR A 124 -18.07 -8.72 7.08
N SER A 125 -18.29 -7.50 6.59
CA SER A 125 -17.48 -6.33 6.91
C SER A 125 -18.31 -5.06 6.86
N ASP A 126 -18.12 -4.17 7.83
CA ASP A 126 -18.80 -2.86 7.86
C ASP A 126 -18.13 -1.84 6.94
N PHE A 127 -16.84 -2.01 6.67
CA PHE A 127 -16.05 -1.02 5.94
C PHE A 127 -15.75 -1.42 4.50
N GLN A 128 -15.60 -2.71 4.24
CA GLN A 128 -15.30 -3.27 2.93
C GLN A 128 -16.52 -4.02 2.37
N GLU A 129 -16.49 -4.25 1.07
CA GLU A 129 -17.41 -5.19 0.41
C GLU A 129 -16.75 -6.57 0.39
N VAL A 130 -17.44 -7.59 0.93
CA VAL A 130 -16.99 -8.99 0.81
C VAL A 130 -17.36 -9.49 -0.58
N ILE A 131 -16.37 -9.69 -1.46
CA ILE A 131 -16.62 -10.14 -2.83
C ILE A 131 -16.79 -11.65 -2.87
N ASN A 132 -15.90 -12.37 -2.17
CA ASN A 132 -15.84 -13.81 -2.22
C ASN A 132 -15.22 -14.36 -0.93
N VAL A 133 -15.67 -15.55 -0.56
CA VAL A 133 -15.09 -16.33 0.53
C VAL A 133 -14.80 -17.72 -0.02
N VAL A 134 -13.55 -18.12 0.03
CA VAL A 134 -13.05 -19.38 -0.51
C VAL A 134 -12.74 -20.33 0.62
N ASP A 135 -13.41 -21.48 0.60
CA ASP A 135 -13.13 -22.63 1.46
C ASP A 135 -12.08 -23.52 0.78
N GLU A 136 -10.87 -23.54 1.29
CA GLU A 136 -9.75 -24.28 0.71
C GLU A 136 -9.78 -25.79 0.99
N LYS A 137 -10.75 -26.29 1.73
CA LYS A 137 -10.96 -27.73 2.03
C LYS A 137 -9.69 -28.52 2.44
N ASN A 138 -8.55 -27.90 2.41
CA ASN A 138 -7.26 -28.49 2.77
C ASN A 138 -6.91 -28.06 4.20
N PRO A 139 -6.79 -29.00 5.15
CA PRO A 139 -6.53 -28.67 6.55
C PRO A 139 -5.19 -27.94 6.76
N ASN A 140 -4.29 -27.96 5.79
CA ASN A 140 -3.00 -27.27 5.85
C ASN A 140 -3.02 -25.89 5.20
N SER A 141 -4.08 -25.50 4.51
CA SER A 141 -4.24 -24.17 3.92
C SER A 141 -5.15 -23.28 4.77
N TYR A 142 -5.07 -21.98 4.49
CA TYR A 142 -5.97 -20.99 5.08
C TYR A 142 -7.11 -20.72 4.12
N ASP A 143 -8.31 -20.61 4.66
CA ASP A 143 -9.44 -20.06 3.95
C ASP A 143 -9.19 -18.58 3.66
N LYS A 144 -9.85 -18.07 2.63
CA LYS A 144 -9.61 -16.72 2.14
C LYS A 144 -10.91 -15.95 1.98
N ALA A 145 -10.97 -14.76 2.55
CA ALA A 145 -12.00 -13.76 2.24
C ALA A 145 -11.41 -12.61 1.43
N ILE A 146 -12.02 -12.29 0.30
CA ILE A 146 -11.61 -11.18 -0.55
C ILE A 146 -12.44 -9.96 -0.18
N LEU A 147 -11.77 -8.95 0.38
CA LEU A 147 -12.37 -7.72 0.88
C LEU A 147 -12.00 -6.55 -0.05
N LYS A 148 -12.99 -5.97 -0.71
CA LYS A 148 -12.80 -4.85 -1.64
C LYS A 148 -12.98 -3.53 -0.92
N PHE A 149 -12.04 -2.62 -1.11
CA PHE A 149 -12.13 -1.28 -0.56
C PHE A 149 -13.15 -0.44 -1.32
N LYS A 150 -14.01 0.30 -0.60
CA LYS A 150 -14.96 1.25 -1.20
C LYS A 150 -14.29 2.31 -2.07
N LYS A 151 -13.03 2.62 -1.75
CA LYS A 151 -12.16 3.52 -2.54
C LYS A 151 -10.78 2.89 -2.65
N PRO A 152 -10.14 2.93 -3.84
CA PRO A 152 -8.77 2.46 -3.97
C PRO A 152 -7.84 3.18 -3.01
N LEU A 153 -6.93 2.44 -2.39
CA LEU A 153 -5.87 2.98 -1.57
C LEU A 153 -4.63 3.20 -2.43
N TYR A 154 -4.01 4.34 -2.26
CA TYR A 154 -2.78 4.68 -2.94
C TYR A 154 -1.58 4.47 -2.02
N TYR A 155 -0.40 4.47 -2.60
CA TYR A 155 0.85 4.26 -1.86
C TYR A 155 0.91 5.13 -0.60
N ASN A 156 1.26 4.49 0.53
CA ASN A 156 1.41 5.08 1.84
C ASN A 156 0.12 5.60 2.51
N GLN A 157 -1.05 5.35 1.91
CA GLN A 157 -2.33 5.64 2.54
C GLN A 157 -2.70 4.57 3.57
N ASN A 158 -3.33 5.01 4.64
CA ASN A 158 -3.81 4.15 5.72
C ASN A 158 -5.31 3.92 5.57
N THR A 159 -5.76 2.73 5.97
CA THR A 159 -7.17 2.40 6.12
C THR A 159 -7.37 1.41 7.25
N VAL A 160 -8.58 1.34 7.76
CA VAL A 160 -9.00 0.28 8.67
C VAL A 160 -9.66 -0.82 7.84
N LEU A 161 -9.13 -2.02 7.93
CA LEU A 161 -9.76 -3.24 7.46
C LEU A 161 -10.60 -3.81 8.59
N HIS A 162 -11.85 -4.16 8.29
CA HIS A 162 -12.74 -4.85 9.21
C HIS A 162 -13.11 -6.21 8.63
N PHE A 163 -12.95 -7.24 9.43
CA PHE A 163 -13.37 -8.61 9.14
C PHE A 163 -14.18 -9.12 10.31
N LYS A 164 -15.36 -9.62 10.03
CA LYS A 164 -16.27 -10.22 11.01
C LYS A 164 -16.71 -11.58 10.51
N ALA A 165 -16.51 -12.60 11.32
CA ALA A 165 -16.96 -13.95 11.06
C ALA A 165 -17.86 -14.43 12.20
N ILE A 166 -18.99 -15.04 11.85
CA ILE A 166 -19.86 -15.74 12.78
C ILE A 166 -19.51 -17.21 12.67
N LEU A 167 -19.01 -17.75 13.77
CA LEU A 167 -18.46 -19.08 13.88
C LEU A 167 -19.43 -19.93 14.70
N ASP A 168 -19.63 -21.17 14.27
CA ASP A 168 -20.39 -22.16 15.01
C ASP A 168 -19.42 -23.16 15.66
N ASP A 169 -19.40 -23.24 16.98
CA ASP A 169 -18.54 -24.14 17.75
C ASP A 169 -19.37 -25.25 18.43
N VAL A 170 -20.31 -25.81 17.68
CA VAL A 170 -21.18 -26.87 18.19
C VAL A 170 -20.38 -28.10 18.63
N ASP A 171 -19.26 -28.37 17.98
CA ASP A 171 -18.44 -29.55 18.22
C ASP A 171 -17.52 -29.43 19.44
N LYS A 172 -17.47 -28.25 20.11
CA LYS A 172 -16.69 -28.00 21.34
C LYS A 172 -15.32 -28.65 21.32
N GLN A 173 -14.61 -28.53 20.21
CA GLN A 173 -13.23 -28.96 20.15
C GLN A 173 -12.36 -27.95 20.90
N SER A 174 -12.32 -28.14 22.21
CA SER A 174 -11.38 -27.48 23.13
C SER A 174 -9.99 -28.08 23.02
#